data_0b29feca2bba33c657ee130cc72b00b7
#
_entry.id   0b29feca2bba33c657ee130cc72b00b7
#
_cell.length_a   1.000
_cell.length_b   1.000
_cell.length_c   1.000
_cell.angle_alpha   90.00
_cell.angle_beta   90.00
_cell.angle_gamma   90.00
#
_symmetry.space_group_name_H-M   'P 1'
#
loop_
_entity.id
_entity.type
_entity.pdbx_description
1 polymer ?
#
loop_
_entity_poly.entity_id
_entity_poly.type
_entity_poly.pdbx_seq_one_letter_code
_entity_poly.pdbx_strand_id
1 'polypeptide(L)'
;MTDCLLRIEELSVAFHTPEGTARAVDRVSFSLKRGETLGVVGESGCGKSVTSLSILGLIPSPPGIIESGCIRFEDRNLLELDPEALRRLRGHDISMIFQEPMTSLNPVIAIGRQVAEPLMVHQGLSRSAALAQAGEWLDRVKIPAARRRLEDYPHQLSGGMRQRVMIAM
;
A
#
# COMPACT_ATOMS: atom_id res chain seq x y z
N MET A 1 -27.08 7.36 0.13
CA MET A 1 -25.63 7.21 -0.15
C MET A 1 -25.10 6.19 0.85
N THR A 2 -24.56 5.10 0.39
CA THR A 2 -24.04 4.03 1.26
C THR A 2 -22.80 4.54 2.00
N ASP A 3 -22.84 4.51 3.33
CA ASP A 3 -21.74 4.91 4.23
C ASP A 3 -20.54 3.94 4.17
N CYS A 4 -20.58 2.96 3.26
CA CYS A 4 -19.58 1.92 3.07
C CYS A 4 -18.45 2.42 2.17
N LEU A 5 -17.22 2.48 2.71
CA LEU A 5 -16.02 2.89 1.96
C LEU A 5 -15.40 1.74 1.19
N LEU A 6 -15.24 0.59 1.85
CA LEU A 6 -14.67 -0.63 1.27
C LEU A 6 -15.57 -1.82 1.59
N ARG A 7 -15.81 -2.68 0.62
CA ARG A 7 -16.55 -3.93 0.80
C ARG A 7 -15.86 -5.06 0.05
N ILE A 8 -15.61 -6.14 0.75
CA ILE A 8 -15.12 -7.39 0.20
C ILE A 8 -16.22 -8.42 0.33
N GLU A 9 -16.53 -9.14 -0.75
CA GLU A 9 -17.60 -10.14 -0.82
C GLU A 9 -17.04 -11.44 -1.39
N GLU A 10 -17.11 -12.53 -0.62
CA GLU A 10 -16.74 -13.90 -1.01
C GLU A 10 -15.36 -14.02 -1.70
N LEU A 11 -14.38 -13.22 -1.26
CA LEU A 11 -13.04 -13.20 -1.84
C LEU A 11 -12.33 -14.52 -1.60
N SER A 12 -11.89 -15.16 -2.69
CA SER A 12 -11.03 -16.33 -2.66
C SER A 12 -9.78 -16.12 -3.50
N VAL A 13 -8.61 -16.43 -2.90
CA VAL A 13 -7.31 -16.28 -3.54
C VAL A 13 -6.50 -17.56 -3.39
N ALA A 14 -5.97 -18.06 -4.48
CA ALA A 14 -5.13 -19.25 -4.52
C ALA A 14 -3.78 -18.96 -5.18
N PHE A 15 -2.79 -19.77 -4.85
CA PHE A 15 -1.46 -19.78 -5.45
C PHE A 15 -1.20 -21.15 -6.07
N HIS A 16 -0.95 -21.16 -7.38
CA HIS A 16 -0.62 -22.38 -8.12
C HIS A 16 0.89 -22.59 -8.15
N THR A 17 1.35 -23.57 -7.41
CA THR A 17 2.77 -23.96 -7.36
C THR A 17 2.97 -25.31 -8.04
N PRO A 18 4.21 -25.68 -8.39
CA PRO A 18 4.50 -27.02 -8.91
C PRO A 18 4.07 -28.16 -7.97
N GLU A 19 3.97 -27.89 -6.68
CA GLU A 19 3.60 -28.84 -5.62
C GLU A 19 2.08 -28.94 -5.43
N GLY A 20 1.30 -28.02 -6.04
CA GLY A 20 -0.16 -28.00 -5.96
C GLY A 20 -0.74 -26.61 -5.77
N THR A 21 -2.04 -26.55 -5.53
CA THR A 21 -2.76 -25.28 -5.29
C THR A 21 -2.92 -25.02 -3.80
N ALA A 22 -2.39 -23.90 -3.32
CA ALA A 22 -2.56 -23.43 -1.95
C ALA A 22 -3.58 -22.29 -1.93
N ARG A 23 -4.74 -22.50 -1.27
CA ARG A 23 -5.74 -21.45 -1.08
C ARG A 23 -5.36 -20.62 0.14
N ALA A 24 -5.01 -19.35 -0.08
CA ALA A 24 -4.58 -18.43 0.95
C ALA A 24 -5.74 -17.62 1.55
N VAL A 25 -6.81 -17.40 0.79
CA VAL A 25 -8.04 -16.73 1.22
C VAL A 25 -9.22 -17.55 0.70
N ASP A 26 -10.21 -17.86 1.55
CA ASP A 26 -11.37 -18.65 1.19
C ASP A 26 -12.65 -17.94 1.64
N ARG A 27 -13.40 -17.41 0.66
CA ARG A 27 -14.71 -16.74 0.79
C ARG A 27 -14.79 -15.71 1.93
N VAL A 28 -13.76 -14.86 2.02
CA VAL A 28 -13.72 -13.81 3.03
C VAL A 28 -14.62 -12.66 2.63
N SER A 29 -15.46 -12.21 3.57
CA SER A 29 -16.38 -11.09 3.39
C SER A 29 -16.31 -10.15 4.58
N PHE A 30 -16.17 -8.84 4.35
CA PHE A 30 -16.28 -7.79 5.36
C PHE A 30 -16.51 -6.43 4.70
N SER A 31 -16.89 -5.45 5.50
CA SER A 31 -17.03 -4.07 5.04
C SER A 31 -16.41 -3.09 6.01
N LEU A 32 -16.01 -1.93 5.51
CA LEU A 32 -15.43 -0.82 6.25
C LEU A 32 -16.18 0.46 5.89
N LYS A 33 -16.64 1.19 6.88
CA LYS A 33 -17.29 2.50 6.69
C LYS A 33 -16.26 3.63 6.70
N ARG A 34 -16.66 4.80 6.22
CA ARG A 34 -15.84 6.01 6.33
C ARG A 34 -15.57 6.35 7.80
N GLY A 35 -14.31 6.65 8.13
CA GLY A 35 -13.88 6.97 9.49
C GLY A 35 -13.82 5.77 10.45
N GLU A 36 -14.11 4.57 9.99
CA GLU A 36 -14.02 3.35 10.78
C GLU A 36 -12.60 2.77 10.77
N THR A 37 -12.21 2.12 11.86
CA THR A 37 -11.00 1.29 11.95
C THR A 37 -11.39 -0.16 12.12
N LEU A 38 -10.97 -1.01 11.18
CA LEU A 38 -11.20 -2.46 11.24
C LEU A 38 -9.92 -3.19 11.64
N GLY A 39 -9.95 -3.93 12.72
CA GLY A 39 -8.87 -4.83 13.12
C GLY A 39 -9.03 -6.21 12.48
N VAL A 40 -8.04 -6.64 11.68
CA VAL A 40 -7.97 -8.00 11.11
C VAL A 40 -6.92 -8.78 11.85
N VAL A 41 -7.35 -9.77 12.64
CA VAL A 41 -6.49 -10.60 13.49
C VAL A 41 -6.46 -12.05 13.02
N GLY A 42 -5.41 -12.78 13.33
CA GLY A 42 -5.23 -14.17 12.98
C GLY A 42 -3.75 -14.58 13.03
N GLU A 43 -3.48 -15.86 12.97
CA GLU A 43 -2.13 -16.43 13.00
C GLU A 43 -1.29 -16.03 11.77
N SER A 44 0.02 -16.26 11.85
CA SER A 44 0.89 -16.07 10.69
C SER A 44 0.49 -17.03 9.56
N GLY A 45 0.42 -16.53 8.34
CA GLY A 45 0.02 -17.33 7.16
C GLY A 45 -1.49 -17.46 6.93
N CYS A 46 -2.37 -16.93 7.80
CA CYS A 46 -3.83 -17.07 7.64
C CYS A 46 -4.47 -16.14 6.57
N GLY A 47 -3.69 -15.55 5.65
CA GLY A 47 -4.22 -14.79 4.51
C GLY A 47 -4.42 -13.29 4.72
N LYS A 48 -4.14 -12.70 5.90
CA LYS A 48 -4.32 -11.24 6.15
C LYS A 48 -3.62 -10.35 5.13
N SER A 49 -2.33 -10.59 4.91
CA SER A 49 -1.53 -9.82 3.94
C SER A 49 -1.98 -10.06 2.51
N VAL A 50 -2.39 -11.29 2.18
CA VAL A 50 -2.92 -11.64 0.86
C VAL A 50 -4.22 -10.88 0.59
N THR A 51 -5.12 -10.79 1.59
CA THR A 51 -6.35 -10.01 1.48
C THR A 51 -6.05 -8.52 1.24
N SER A 52 -5.11 -7.93 1.99
CA SER A 52 -4.71 -6.53 1.79
C SER A 52 -4.07 -6.28 0.42
N LEU A 53 -3.20 -7.19 -0.04
CA LEU A 53 -2.60 -7.12 -1.38
C LEU A 53 -3.63 -7.28 -2.49
N SER A 54 -4.69 -8.06 -2.26
CA SER A 54 -5.80 -8.21 -3.22
C SER A 54 -6.56 -6.91 -3.41
N ILE A 55 -6.79 -6.13 -2.35
CA ILE A 55 -7.44 -4.80 -2.43
C ILE A 55 -6.64 -3.88 -3.35
N LEU A 56 -5.33 -3.92 -3.27
CA LEU A 56 -4.44 -3.10 -4.09
C LEU A 56 -4.13 -3.72 -5.46
N GLY A 57 -4.61 -4.93 -5.76
CA GLY A 57 -4.26 -5.64 -6.99
C GLY A 57 -2.75 -5.92 -7.10
N LEU A 58 -2.10 -6.23 -5.98
CA LEU A 58 -0.67 -6.49 -5.87
C LEU A 58 -0.35 -7.99 -5.69
N ILE A 59 -1.31 -8.87 -5.89
CA ILE A 59 -1.07 -10.31 -5.91
C ILE A 59 -0.21 -10.63 -7.14
N PRO A 60 1.00 -11.24 -6.96
CA PRO A 60 1.82 -11.64 -8.09
C PRO A 60 1.10 -12.70 -8.93
N SER A 61 0.86 -12.43 -10.18
CA SER A 61 0.19 -13.38 -11.08
C SER A 61 1.08 -13.62 -12.33
N PRO A 62 1.59 -14.83 -12.58
CA PRO A 62 1.56 -15.99 -11.69
C PRO A 62 2.48 -15.84 -10.47
N PRO A 63 2.39 -16.65 -9.39
CA PRO A 63 1.53 -17.84 -9.25
C PRO A 63 0.15 -17.58 -8.63
N GLY A 64 -0.16 -16.34 -8.17
CA GLY A 64 -1.40 -16.01 -7.48
C GLY A 64 -2.55 -15.73 -8.44
N ILE A 65 -3.74 -16.16 -8.07
CA ILE A 65 -4.98 -15.92 -8.81
C ILE A 65 -6.09 -15.57 -7.81
N ILE A 66 -6.87 -14.54 -8.11
CA ILE A 66 -8.15 -14.30 -7.44
C ILE A 66 -9.19 -15.18 -8.15
N GLU A 67 -9.65 -16.24 -7.46
CA GLU A 67 -10.54 -17.24 -8.02
C GLU A 67 -12.00 -16.75 -8.08
N SER A 68 -12.42 -16.00 -7.05
CA SER A 68 -13.78 -15.47 -6.93
C SER A 68 -13.86 -14.28 -6.00
N GLY A 69 -15.02 -13.65 -5.97
CA GLY A 69 -15.36 -12.56 -5.08
C GLY A 69 -15.36 -11.19 -5.75
N CYS A 70 -15.64 -10.19 -4.95
CA CYS A 70 -15.69 -8.79 -5.38
C CYS A 70 -15.03 -7.90 -4.33
N ILE A 71 -14.31 -6.88 -4.79
CA ILE A 71 -13.72 -5.84 -3.94
C ILE A 71 -14.23 -4.50 -4.43
N ARG A 72 -15.12 -3.88 -3.64
CA ARG A 72 -15.69 -2.56 -3.97
C ARG A 72 -15.08 -1.47 -3.10
N PHE A 73 -14.57 -0.45 -3.74
CA PHE A 73 -14.15 0.79 -3.10
C PHE A 73 -14.98 1.94 -3.66
N GLU A 74 -15.73 2.63 -2.82
CA GLU A 74 -16.67 3.70 -3.23
C GLU A 74 -17.58 3.25 -4.39
N ASP A 75 -18.20 2.06 -4.26
CA ASP A 75 -19.07 1.42 -5.27
C ASP A 75 -18.37 0.97 -6.58
N ARG A 76 -17.07 1.23 -6.78
CA ARG A 76 -16.28 0.74 -7.91
C ARG A 76 -15.68 -0.63 -7.60
N ASN A 77 -15.89 -1.62 -8.48
CA ASN A 77 -15.24 -2.92 -8.35
C ASN A 77 -13.77 -2.83 -8.78
N LEU A 78 -12.84 -2.97 -7.82
CA LEU A 78 -11.40 -2.85 -8.07
C LEU A 78 -10.85 -3.96 -8.96
N LEU A 79 -11.50 -5.14 -8.97
CA LEU A 79 -11.06 -6.27 -9.79
C LEU A 79 -11.38 -6.09 -11.28
N GLU A 80 -12.29 -5.18 -11.62
CA GLU A 80 -12.70 -4.88 -12.98
C GLU A 80 -11.99 -3.64 -13.56
N LEU A 81 -11.22 -2.92 -12.74
CA LEU A 81 -10.50 -1.74 -13.19
C LEU A 81 -9.34 -2.13 -14.11
N ASP A 82 -9.13 -1.32 -15.12
CA ASP A 82 -7.90 -1.41 -15.91
C ASP A 82 -6.66 -1.05 -15.07
N PRO A 83 -5.47 -1.53 -15.48
CA PRO A 83 -4.24 -1.32 -14.70
C PRO A 83 -3.92 0.15 -14.43
N GLU A 84 -4.27 1.05 -15.35
CA GLU A 84 -4.00 2.48 -15.20
C GLU A 84 -4.94 3.14 -14.18
N ALA A 85 -6.23 2.79 -14.19
CA ALA A 85 -7.19 3.23 -13.20
C ALA A 85 -6.80 2.75 -11.79
N LEU A 86 -6.39 1.48 -11.67
CA LEU A 86 -5.93 0.92 -10.40
C LEU A 86 -4.62 1.59 -9.92
N ARG A 87 -3.70 1.91 -10.84
CA ARG A 87 -2.47 2.65 -10.52
C ARG A 87 -2.74 4.04 -9.95
N ARG A 88 -3.76 4.74 -10.46
CA ARG A 88 -4.17 6.06 -9.94
C ARG A 88 -4.74 6.01 -8.54
N LEU A 89 -5.44 4.93 -8.18
CA LEU A 89 -5.97 4.74 -6.82
C LEU A 89 -4.86 4.47 -5.79
N ARG A 90 -3.82 3.74 -6.21
CA ARG A 90 -2.70 3.40 -5.34
C ARG A 90 -1.90 4.64 -4.95
N GLY A 91 -1.71 4.84 -3.64
CA GLY A 91 -0.98 5.96 -3.08
C GLY A 91 -1.78 7.27 -3.02
N HIS A 92 -2.95 7.35 -3.66
CA HIS A 92 -3.85 8.49 -3.59
C HIS A 92 -5.06 8.20 -2.70
N ASP A 93 -5.90 7.25 -3.12
CA ASP A 93 -7.14 6.89 -2.40
C ASP A 93 -6.93 5.72 -1.44
N ILE A 94 -6.06 4.79 -1.80
CA ILE A 94 -5.73 3.60 -1.00
C ILE A 94 -4.21 3.47 -0.92
N SER A 95 -3.67 3.42 0.29
CA SER A 95 -2.24 3.16 0.52
C SER A 95 -2.04 1.99 1.48
N MET A 96 -0.84 1.42 1.48
CA MET A 96 -0.47 0.32 2.34
C MET A 96 0.91 0.56 2.95
N ILE A 97 1.01 0.35 4.27
CA ILE A 97 2.29 0.31 4.97
C ILE A 97 2.68 -1.16 5.10
N PHE A 98 3.76 -1.55 4.43
CA PHE A 98 4.27 -2.91 4.47
C PHE A 98 4.95 -3.22 5.80
N GLN A 99 4.91 -4.49 6.19
CA GLN A 99 5.46 -4.95 7.47
C GLN A 99 7.00 -4.82 7.50
N GLU A 100 7.67 -4.94 6.36
CA GLU A 100 9.13 -4.86 6.26
C GLU A 100 9.58 -3.55 5.60
N PRO A 101 9.98 -2.52 6.38
CA PRO A 101 10.43 -1.25 5.81
C PRO A 101 11.74 -1.35 5.03
N MET A 102 12.49 -2.46 5.22
CA MET A 102 13.77 -2.69 4.54
C MET A 102 13.63 -2.92 3.04
N THR A 103 12.53 -3.54 2.62
CA THR A 103 12.25 -3.89 1.22
C THR A 103 11.37 -2.86 0.51
N SER A 104 10.74 -1.96 1.27
CA SER A 104 9.78 -0.97 0.73
C SER A 104 10.47 0.29 0.18
N LEU A 105 11.64 0.65 0.72
CA LEU A 105 12.41 1.79 0.22
C LEU A 105 13.44 1.32 -0.80
N ASN A 106 13.50 2.00 -1.94
CA ASN A 106 14.51 1.74 -2.95
C ASN A 106 15.90 2.18 -2.44
N PRO A 107 16.88 1.27 -2.27
CA PRO A 107 18.16 1.57 -1.62
C PRO A 107 19.06 2.52 -2.41
N VAL A 108 18.83 2.68 -3.70
CA VAL A 108 19.65 3.52 -4.60
C VAL A 108 19.00 4.86 -4.94
N ILE A 109 17.87 5.18 -4.31
CA ILE A 109 17.18 6.46 -4.46
C ILE A 109 17.16 7.20 -3.12
N ALA A 110 17.52 8.49 -3.14
CA ALA A 110 17.47 9.32 -1.93
C ALA A 110 16.02 9.40 -1.38
N ILE A 111 15.89 9.40 -0.05
CA ILE A 111 14.57 9.34 0.61
C ILE A 111 13.68 10.52 0.25
N GLY A 112 14.24 11.71 0.11
CA GLY A 112 13.46 12.89 -0.29
C GLY A 112 12.79 12.72 -1.65
N ARG A 113 13.44 12.05 -2.61
CA ARG A 113 12.86 11.76 -3.92
C ARG A 113 11.72 10.74 -3.82
N GLN A 114 11.88 9.73 -2.97
CA GLN A 114 10.85 8.71 -2.77
C GLN A 114 9.60 9.30 -2.12
N VAL A 115 9.76 10.15 -1.08
CA VAL A 115 8.64 10.84 -0.42
C VAL A 115 7.99 11.89 -1.34
N ALA A 116 8.77 12.53 -2.23
CA ALA A 116 8.24 13.53 -3.16
C ALA A 116 7.50 12.91 -4.36
N GLU A 117 7.79 11.67 -4.72
CA GLU A 117 7.22 11.01 -5.90
C GLU A 117 5.68 10.97 -5.90
N PRO A 118 4.99 10.52 -4.82
CA PRO A 118 3.53 10.56 -4.77
C PRO A 118 2.95 11.97 -4.94
N LEU A 119 3.61 12.98 -4.38
CA LEU A 119 3.18 14.38 -4.51
C LEU A 119 3.26 14.87 -5.97
N MET A 120 4.31 14.47 -6.68
CA MET A 120 4.46 14.80 -8.11
C MET A 120 3.44 14.05 -8.97
N VAL A 121 3.24 12.76 -8.70
CA VAL A 121 2.38 11.89 -9.51
C VAL A 121 0.90 12.20 -9.30
N HIS A 122 0.46 12.37 -8.05
CA HIS A 122 -0.96 12.50 -7.72
C HIS A 122 -1.43 13.94 -7.57
N GLN A 123 -0.54 14.87 -7.18
CA GLN A 123 -0.90 16.27 -6.97
C GLN A 123 -0.33 17.21 -8.07
N GLY A 124 0.48 16.67 -8.99
CA GLY A 124 1.06 17.46 -10.09
C GLY A 124 2.07 18.52 -9.63
N LEU A 125 2.64 18.38 -8.42
CA LEU A 125 3.58 19.35 -7.90
C LEU A 125 4.89 19.36 -8.71
N SER A 126 5.50 20.53 -8.84
CA SER A 126 6.86 20.63 -9.36
C SER A 126 7.84 19.91 -8.43
N ARG A 127 8.96 19.43 -8.96
CA ARG A 127 9.98 18.74 -8.17
C ARG A 127 10.45 19.54 -6.95
N SER A 128 10.64 20.84 -7.08
CA SER A 128 11.07 21.71 -5.98
C SER A 128 10.01 21.83 -4.89
N ALA A 129 8.73 22.01 -5.28
CA ALA A 129 7.62 22.07 -4.35
C ALA A 129 7.41 20.72 -3.63
N ALA A 130 7.47 19.61 -4.37
CA ALA A 130 7.34 18.28 -3.79
C ALA A 130 8.46 17.94 -2.80
N LEU A 131 9.72 18.31 -3.09
CA LEU A 131 10.84 18.13 -2.17
C LEU A 131 10.70 19.00 -0.91
N ALA A 132 10.24 20.24 -1.03
CA ALA A 132 9.99 21.10 0.11
C ALA A 132 8.92 20.47 1.03
N GLN A 133 7.81 20.01 0.45
CA GLN A 133 6.74 19.35 1.20
C GLN A 133 7.17 17.98 1.76
N ALA A 134 8.00 17.22 1.05
CA ALA A 134 8.60 15.99 1.57
C ALA A 134 9.40 16.26 2.86
N GLY A 135 10.14 17.37 2.94
CA GLY A 135 10.81 17.79 4.18
C GLY A 135 9.84 18.02 5.33
N GLU A 136 8.69 18.64 5.08
CA GLU A 136 7.64 18.84 6.08
C GLU A 136 7.01 17.52 6.54
N TRP A 137 6.78 16.58 5.62
CA TRP A 137 6.27 15.24 5.97
C TRP A 137 7.26 14.46 6.83
N LEU A 138 8.57 14.52 6.52
CA LEU A 138 9.61 13.91 7.34
C LEU A 138 9.69 14.55 8.75
N ASP A 139 9.49 15.86 8.86
CA ASP A 139 9.39 16.53 10.16
C ASP A 139 8.18 16.06 10.97
N ARG A 140 7.01 15.90 10.32
CA ARG A 140 5.78 15.38 10.98
C ARG A 140 5.97 14.00 11.59
N VAL A 141 6.70 13.12 10.91
CA VAL A 141 7.03 11.79 11.42
C VAL A 141 8.27 11.79 12.32
N LYS A 142 8.74 12.98 12.75
CA LYS A 142 9.84 13.16 13.70
C LYS A 142 11.16 12.56 13.21
N ILE A 143 11.51 12.77 11.95
CA ILE A 143 12.86 12.50 11.45
C ILE A 143 13.77 13.68 11.86
N PRO A 144 14.84 13.45 12.63
CA PRO A 144 15.75 14.52 13.03
C PRO A 144 16.45 15.15 11.83
N ALA A 145 16.53 16.48 11.78
CA ALA A 145 17.15 17.24 10.68
C ALA A 145 16.55 16.86 9.28
N ALA A 146 15.22 16.74 9.20
CA ALA A 146 14.48 16.23 8.05
C ALA A 146 14.92 16.82 6.71
N ARG A 147 15.06 18.15 6.63
CA ARG A 147 15.49 18.84 5.40
C ARG A 147 16.86 18.40 4.91
N ARG A 148 17.83 18.20 5.80
CA ARG A 148 19.16 17.71 5.44
C ARG A 148 19.10 16.26 4.95
N ARG A 149 18.24 15.46 5.58
CA ARG A 149 18.10 14.03 5.28
C ARG A 149 17.34 13.72 4.00
N LEU A 150 16.78 14.70 3.32
CA LEU A 150 16.19 14.50 2.00
C LEU A 150 17.18 13.89 0.99
N GLU A 151 18.48 14.15 1.17
CA GLU A 151 19.56 13.65 0.32
C GLU A 151 20.12 12.30 0.81
N ASP A 152 19.74 11.85 2.02
CA ASP A 152 20.19 10.57 2.56
C ASP A 152 19.55 9.41 1.80
N TYR A 153 20.25 8.28 1.78
CA TYR A 153 19.76 7.02 1.24
C TYR A 153 19.23 6.12 2.37
N PRO A 154 18.35 5.14 2.07
CA PRO A 154 17.78 4.26 3.09
C PRO A 154 18.81 3.58 4.00
N HIS A 155 19.98 3.19 3.48
CA HIS A 155 21.03 2.53 4.27
C HIS A 155 21.69 3.45 5.30
N GLN A 156 21.55 4.77 5.15
CA GLN A 156 22.07 5.77 6.11
C GLN A 156 21.11 6.02 7.30
N LEU A 157 19.93 5.41 7.28
CA LEU A 157 18.89 5.55 8.28
C LEU A 157 18.81 4.31 9.19
N SER A 158 18.47 4.52 10.46
CA SER A 158 18.10 3.41 11.35
C SER A 158 16.81 2.74 10.90
N GLY A 159 16.54 1.50 11.36
CA GLY A 159 15.31 0.77 11.03
C GLY A 159 14.05 1.56 11.39
N GLY A 160 13.99 2.15 12.58
CA GLY A 160 12.86 2.97 13.00
C GLY A 160 12.72 4.27 12.20
N MET A 161 13.81 4.84 11.69
CA MET A 161 13.71 5.99 10.76
C MET A 161 13.18 5.57 9.41
N ARG A 162 13.62 4.44 8.86
CA ARG A 162 13.09 3.90 7.59
C ARG A 162 11.59 3.63 7.67
N GLN A 163 11.12 3.06 8.77
CA GLN A 163 9.69 2.87 9.00
C GLN A 163 8.93 4.19 9.01
N ARG A 164 9.45 5.22 9.67
CA ARG A 164 8.83 6.56 9.68
C ARG A 164 8.86 7.25 8.32
N VAL A 165 9.92 7.07 7.53
CA VAL A 165 9.96 7.54 6.13
C VAL A 165 8.87 6.87 5.31
N MET A 166 8.69 5.55 5.44
CA MET A 166 7.63 4.81 4.75
C MET A 166 6.22 5.29 5.16
N ILE A 167 6.03 5.70 6.41
CA ILE A 167 4.76 6.30 6.87
C ILE A 167 4.56 7.71 6.26
N ALA A 168 5.63 8.41 5.95
CA ALA A 168 5.57 9.75 5.35
C ALA A 168 5.34 9.74 3.83
N MET A 169 5.54 8.59 3.19
CA MET A 169 5.25 8.38 1.75
C MET A 169 3.76 8.17 1.52
#